data_0ed214131b61b0d0d636d1c87e0f281d
#
_entry.id   0ed214131b61b0d0d636d1c87e0f281d
#
_cell.length_a   1.000
_cell.length_b   1.000
_cell.length_c   1.000
_cell.angle_alpha   90.00
_cell.angle_beta   90.00
_cell.angle_gamma   90.00
#
_symmetry.space_group_name_H-M   'P 1'
#
loop_
_entity.id
_entity.type
_entity.pdbx_description
1 polymer ?
#
loop_
_entity_poly.entity_id
_entity_poly.type
_entity_poly.pdbx_seq_one_letter_code
_entity_poly.pdbx_strand_id
1 'polypeptide(L)'
;VPGTTFTWTVVQNGVTGASDGSAVSIGQTLSTTSNAIGTAVYSIIPKANNCIGFPFSITVEVNPSPSLTLEDGIVCLDDITGNPINSHTFYTGLNNTIYNFEWFYNGNLIPLQTQSSVTVNQLGTYSVIATNTVTGCFSDTITANLVGSTPGKSLLINHSSAFSDNPFVEINVIGGDGNYQYQLDNGFFQTSPLFYGIIPGEHEVRVIDSLRCTNLTGTFTTIGFIPFFTPNGDGYNDTWNINGLENNPKSNINIFDRYGKLIKNIKPNSTGWDGTFNGQQLLSTDYWFTIDYVENGESKVFKSHFSLKR
;
A
#
# COMPACT_ATOMS: atom_id res chain seq x y z
N VAL A 1 -64.83 22.07 15.86
CA VAL A 1 -66.19 21.60 15.76
C VAL A 1 -66.16 20.08 15.59
N PRO A 2 -66.89 19.26 16.35
CA PRO A 2 -66.97 17.82 16.14
C PRO A 2 -67.34 17.48 14.69
N GLY A 3 -66.63 16.48 14.07
CA GLY A 3 -66.87 16.09 12.69
C GLY A 3 -66.18 16.96 11.63
N THR A 4 -65.28 17.85 12.02
CA THR A 4 -64.46 18.62 11.06
C THR A 4 -63.50 17.70 10.34
N THR A 5 -63.46 17.78 9.02
CA THR A 5 -62.45 17.16 8.12
C THR A 5 -61.60 18.24 7.50
N PHE A 6 -60.38 17.89 7.15
CA PHE A 6 -59.40 18.76 6.51
C PHE A 6 -59.06 18.22 5.15
N THR A 7 -59.04 19.08 4.14
CA THR A 7 -58.48 18.77 2.82
C THR A 7 -57.22 19.60 2.66
N TRP A 8 -56.13 19.02 2.22
CA TRP A 8 -54.86 19.72 2.08
C TRP A 8 -54.16 19.41 0.79
N THR A 9 -53.40 20.38 0.34
CA THR A 9 -52.36 20.23 -0.68
C THR A 9 -51.02 20.53 -0.05
N VAL A 10 -49.91 19.95 -0.52
CA VAL A 10 -48.59 20.15 0.03
C VAL A 10 -47.55 20.48 -1.04
N VAL A 11 -46.70 21.46 -0.76
CA VAL A 11 -45.50 21.78 -1.53
C VAL A 11 -44.29 21.34 -0.74
N GLN A 12 -43.44 20.48 -1.35
CA GLN A 12 -42.25 19.94 -0.75
C GLN A 12 -41.00 20.61 -1.33
N ASN A 13 -40.05 20.98 -0.47
CA ASN A 13 -38.75 21.48 -0.86
C ASN A 13 -37.66 20.79 0.02
N GLY A 14 -36.85 19.94 -0.58
CA GLY A 14 -35.82 19.15 0.13
C GLY A 14 -36.36 18.08 1.07
N VAL A 15 -37.64 17.71 0.97
CA VAL A 15 -38.27 16.61 1.74
C VAL A 15 -39.04 15.68 0.83
N THR A 16 -39.30 14.47 1.32
CA THR A 16 -40.17 13.46 0.73
C THR A 16 -41.15 12.93 1.79
N GLY A 17 -42.19 12.21 1.36
CA GLY A 17 -43.17 11.55 2.22
C GLY A 17 -44.41 12.35 2.48
N ALA A 18 -44.49 13.63 2.05
CA ALA A 18 -45.72 14.40 2.06
C ALA A 18 -46.57 14.13 0.83
N SER A 19 -47.89 14.16 0.96
CA SER A 19 -48.82 14.04 -0.14
C SER A 19 -50.12 14.79 0.15
N ASP A 20 -50.82 15.21 -0.88
CA ASP A 20 -52.14 15.79 -0.77
C ASP A 20 -53.11 14.76 -0.16
N GLY A 21 -54.13 15.26 0.53
CA GLY A 21 -55.07 14.37 1.18
C GLY A 21 -56.31 15.02 1.78
N SER A 22 -57.17 14.18 2.38
CA SER A 22 -58.33 14.62 3.13
C SER A 22 -58.61 13.65 4.28
N ALA A 23 -58.63 14.12 5.51
CA ALA A 23 -58.88 13.32 6.71
C ALA A 23 -59.23 14.23 7.90
N VAL A 24 -59.40 13.63 9.08
CA VAL A 24 -59.60 14.35 10.34
C VAL A 24 -58.26 14.85 10.95
N SER A 25 -57.13 14.34 10.46
CA SER A 25 -55.77 14.73 10.85
C SER A 25 -54.79 14.42 9.73
N ILE A 26 -53.66 15.11 9.72
CA ILE A 26 -52.50 14.81 8.82
C ILE A 26 -51.53 13.96 9.62
N GLY A 27 -51.33 12.71 9.18
CA GLY A 27 -50.33 11.76 9.74
C GLY A 27 -49.41 11.25 8.65
N GLN A 28 -48.31 11.96 8.38
CA GLN A 28 -47.35 11.63 7.32
C GLN A 28 -45.94 11.61 7.91
N THR A 29 -45.13 10.67 7.44
CA THR A 29 -43.73 10.57 7.80
C THR A 29 -42.91 11.30 6.75
N LEU A 30 -42.15 12.30 7.18
CA LEU A 30 -41.31 13.12 6.31
C LEU A 30 -39.83 12.78 6.50
N SER A 31 -39.08 12.80 5.41
CA SER A 31 -37.65 12.63 5.41
C SER A 31 -36.98 13.67 4.51
N THR A 32 -35.78 14.14 4.88
CA THR A 32 -34.99 15.03 4.01
C THR A 32 -34.41 14.28 2.83
N THR A 33 -34.24 14.94 1.69
CA THR A 33 -33.58 14.39 0.48
C THR A 33 -32.08 14.71 0.44
N SER A 34 -31.57 15.49 1.37
CA SER A 34 -30.17 15.92 1.46
C SER A 34 -29.79 16.24 2.90
N ASN A 35 -28.53 16.61 3.13
CA ASN A 35 -28.02 17.04 4.44
C ASN A 35 -28.41 18.49 4.82
N ALA A 36 -29.37 19.09 4.11
CA ALA A 36 -29.93 20.41 4.41
C ALA A 36 -31.33 20.29 5.00
N ILE A 37 -31.75 21.32 5.76
CA ILE A 37 -33.10 21.43 6.26
C ILE A 37 -34.06 21.48 5.09
N GLY A 38 -35.06 20.62 5.11
CA GLY A 38 -36.14 20.62 4.14
C GLY A 38 -37.45 21.17 4.71
N THR A 39 -38.38 21.55 3.86
CA THR A 39 -39.68 22.13 4.26
C THR A 39 -40.82 21.47 3.51
N ALA A 40 -41.93 21.23 4.21
CA ALA A 40 -43.24 20.90 3.65
C ALA A 40 -44.27 21.96 4.04
N VAL A 41 -44.85 22.62 3.04
CA VAL A 41 -45.85 23.64 3.25
C VAL A 41 -47.24 23.09 2.93
N TYR A 42 -48.04 22.86 3.92
CA TYR A 42 -49.42 22.37 3.78
C TYR A 42 -50.39 23.55 3.70
N SER A 43 -51.19 23.59 2.63
CA SER A 43 -52.36 24.52 2.49
C SER A 43 -53.61 23.74 2.82
N ILE A 44 -54.27 24.10 3.92
CA ILE A 44 -55.31 23.30 4.56
C ILE A 44 -56.65 24.03 4.51
N ILE A 45 -57.70 23.35 4.10
CA ILE A 45 -59.07 23.84 4.08
C ILE A 45 -59.93 22.99 5.03
N PRO A 46 -60.42 23.53 6.14
CA PRO A 46 -61.34 22.80 7.04
C PRO A 46 -62.76 22.79 6.49
N LYS A 47 -63.47 21.67 6.74
CA LYS A 47 -64.92 21.53 6.40
C LYS A 47 -65.65 20.86 7.54
N ALA A 48 -66.72 21.50 8.03
CA ALA A 48 -67.61 20.96 9.05
C ALA A 48 -69.08 21.16 8.66
N ASN A 49 -69.91 20.14 8.77
CA ASN A 49 -71.33 20.17 8.47
C ASN A 49 -71.69 20.88 7.15
N ASN A 50 -70.96 20.57 6.07
CA ASN A 50 -71.05 21.19 4.74
C ASN A 50 -70.60 22.68 4.67
N CYS A 51 -70.18 23.31 5.74
CA CYS A 51 -69.59 24.63 5.72
C CYS A 51 -68.09 24.53 5.49
N ILE A 52 -67.54 25.27 4.51
CA ILE A 52 -66.13 25.38 4.22
C ILE A 52 -65.57 26.53 5.02
N GLY A 53 -64.51 26.29 5.80
CA GLY A 53 -63.79 27.35 6.56
C GLY A 53 -62.72 28.06 5.73
N PHE A 54 -62.13 29.07 6.34
CA PHE A 54 -61.02 29.81 5.71
C PHE A 54 -59.78 28.91 5.58
N PRO A 55 -59.10 28.92 4.42
CA PRO A 55 -57.84 28.20 4.25
C PRO A 55 -56.73 28.80 5.11
N PHE A 56 -55.84 27.96 5.59
CA PHE A 56 -54.64 28.36 6.33
C PHE A 56 -53.48 27.47 5.91
N SER A 57 -52.23 27.92 6.15
CA SER A 57 -51.04 27.17 5.82
C SER A 57 -50.22 26.83 7.07
N ILE A 58 -49.59 25.65 7.05
CA ILE A 58 -48.65 25.20 8.07
C ILE A 58 -47.34 24.83 7.34
N THR A 59 -46.22 25.38 7.81
CA THR A 59 -44.89 24.98 7.37
C THR A 59 -44.29 24.00 8.39
N VAL A 60 -43.89 22.85 7.91
CA VAL A 60 -43.14 21.83 8.69
C VAL A 60 -41.69 21.84 8.20
N GLU A 61 -40.77 22.13 9.11
CA GLU A 61 -39.34 22.02 8.87
C GLU A 61 -38.88 20.63 9.31
N VAL A 62 -38.06 19.98 8.44
CA VAL A 62 -37.50 18.66 8.67
C VAL A 62 -35.98 18.80 8.71
N ASN A 63 -35.39 18.50 9.85
CA ASN A 63 -33.94 18.51 10.03
C ASN A 63 -33.33 17.23 9.50
N PRO A 64 -32.18 17.29 8.81
CA PRO A 64 -31.47 16.10 8.33
C PRO A 64 -30.86 15.34 9.50
N SER A 65 -30.82 13.99 9.37
CA SER A 65 -29.95 13.16 10.20
C SER A 65 -28.49 13.37 9.80
N PRO A 66 -27.54 13.39 10.75
CA PRO A 66 -26.12 13.48 10.44
C PRO A 66 -25.68 12.30 9.56
N SER A 67 -24.91 12.58 8.52
CA SER A 67 -24.31 11.54 7.65
C SER A 67 -22.81 11.49 7.90
N LEU A 68 -22.29 10.30 8.18
CA LEU A 68 -20.89 10.04 8.40
C LEU A 68 -20.49 8.67 7.83
N THR A 69 -19.19 8.45 7.66
CA THR A 69 -18.61 7.18 7.26
C THR A 69 -17.45 6.85 8.19
N LEU A 70 -17.21 5.56 8.40
CA LEU A 70 -15.98 5.04 8.99
C LEU A 70 -15.33 4.09 7.99
N GLU A 71 -14.02 4.13 7.92
CA GLU A 71 -13.23 3.17 7.15
C GLU A 71 -12.60 2.15 8.09
N ASP A 72 -12.48 0.90 7.64
CA ASP A 72 -11.80 -0.15 8.39
C ASP A 72 -10.35 0.25 8.68
N GLY A 73 -9.88 -0.10 9.86
CA GLY A 73 -8.53 0.17 10.34
C GLY A 73 -7.68 -1.08 10.37
N ILE A 74 -6.37 -0.88 10.26
CA ILE A 74 -5.39 -1.95 10.38
C ILE A 74 -4.28 -1.52 11.33
N VAL A 75 -3.85 -2.43 12.20
CA VAL A 75 -2.69 -2.27 13.08
C VAL A 75 -1.70 -3.40 12.88
N CYS A 76 -0.41 -3.10 13.08
CA CYS A 76 0.63 -4.11 13.04
C CYS A 76 0.64 -4.91 14.33
N LEU A 77 0.82 -6.22 14.22
CA LEU A 77 0.95 -7.12 15.34
C LEU A 77 2.41 -7.44 15.62
N ASP A 78 2.73 -7.62 16.89
CA ASP A 78 3.97 -8.25 17.31
C ASP A 78 3.93 -9.74 16.91
N ASP A 79 4.96 -10.24 16.25
CA ASP A 79 4.98 -11.58 15.67
C ASP A 79 5.12 -12.71 16.70
N ILE A 80 5.47 -12.38 17.95
CA ILE A 80 5.64 -13.32 19.06
C ILE A 80 4.37 -13.39 19.91
N THR A 81 3.86 -12.21 20.30
CA THR A 81 2.74 -12.09 21.24
C THR A 81 1.39 -11.98 20.55
N GLY A 82 1.36 -11.62 19.26
CA GLY A 82 0.14 -11.33 18.51
C GLY A 82 -0.57 -10.04 18.95
N ASN A 83 0.06 -9.24 19.81
CA ASN A 83 -0.52 -7.99 20.29
C ASN A 83 -0.25 -6.84 19.32
N PRO A 84 -1.16 -5.87 19.19
CA PRO A 84 -0.93 -4.66 18.42
C PRO A 84 0.26 -3.85 18.96
N ILE A 85 1.16 -3.43 18.05
CA ILE A 85 2.35 -2.61 18.39
C ILE A 85 2.16 -1.13 18.02
N ASN A 86 1.09 -0.79 17.36
CA ASN A 86 0.69 0.58 17.03
C ASN A 86 -0.81 0.77 17.27
N SER A 87 -1.32 1.97 17.05
CA SER A 87 -2.72 2.33 17.16
C SER A 87 -3.27 2.85 15.84
N HIS A 88 -4.59 2.77 15.69
CA HIS A 88 -5.36 3.35 14.59
C HIS A 88 -6.29 4.42 15.13
N THR A 89 -6.57 5.45 14.33
CA THR A 89 -7.53 6.49 14.68
C THR A 89 -8.68 6.47 13.67
N PHE A 90 -9.87 6.16 14.16
CA PHE A 90 -11.10 6.33 13.39
C PHE A 90 -11.54 7.80 13.41
N TYR A 91 -11.95 8.32 12.26
CA TYR A 91 -12.42 9.68 12.08
C TYR A 91 -13.82 9.69 11.46
N THR A 92 -14.75 10.44 12.06
CA THR A 92 -16.11 10.59 11.51
C THR A 92 -16.20 11.67 10.43
N GLY A 93 -15.22 12.55 10.31
CA GLY A 93 -15.25 13.71 9.43
C GLY A 93 -16.18 14.85 9.91
N LEU A 94 -16.90 14.67 11.03
CA LEU A 94 -17.82 15.66 11.57
C LEU A 94 -17.16 16.57 12.62
N ASN A 95 -17.77 17.74 12.84
CA ASN A 95 -17.21 18.74 13.74
C ASN A 95 -17.73 18.58 15.18
N ASN A 96 -16.83 18.55 16.17
CA ASN A 96 -17.12 18.45 17.59
C ASN A 96 -17.96 19.63 18.18
N THR A 97 -18.00 20.78 17.52
CA THR A 97 -18.80 21.94 18.00
C THR A 97 -20.26 21.81 17.63
N ILE A 98 -20.58 20.95 16.66
CA ILE A 98 -21.96 20.77 16.14
C ILE A 98 -22.54 19.45 16.57
N TYR A 99 -21.68 18.43 16.76
CA TYR A 99 -22.13 17.08 17.06
C TYR A 99 -21.49 16.54 18.34
N ASN A 100 -22.28 15.77 19.09
CA ASN A 100 -21.83 14.87 20.14
C ASN A 100 -21.70 13.48 19.59
N PHE A 101 -20.76 12.67 20.12
CA PHE A 101 -20.48 11.33 19.64
C PHE A 101 -20.58 10.31 20.77
N GLU A 102 -21.15 9.16 20.46
CA GLU A 102 -21.13 7.96 21.29
C GLU A 102 -20.42 6.85 20.52
N TRP A 103 -19.28 6.42 21.06
CA TRP A 103 -18.47 5.36 20.47
C TRP A 103 -18.70 4.05 21.20
N PHE A 104 -18.70 2.97 20.44
CA PHE A 104 -18.88 1.62 20.95
C PHE A 104 -17.76 0.71 20.49
N TYR A 105 -17.37 -0.24 21.34
CA TYR A 105 -16.46 -1.34 21.04
C TYR A 105 -17.19 -2.66 21.23
N ASN A 106 -17.29 -3.46 20.18
CA ASN A 106 -18.06 -4.71 20.15
C ASN A 106 -19.47 -4.57 20.76
N GLY A 107 -20.14 -3.45 20.43
CA GLY A 107 -21.48 -3.12 20.91
C GLY A 107 -21.55 -2.53 22.33
N ASN A 108 -20.45 -2.40 23.04
CA ASN A 108 -20.41 -1.80 24.38
C ASN A 108 -19.94 -0.35 24.30
N LEU A 109 -20.61 0.56 24.98
CA LEU A 109 -20.26 1.97 25.04
C LEU A 109 -18.83 2.17 25.56
N ILE A 110 -18.04 3.00 24.87
CA ILE A 110 -16.72 3.45 25.33
C ILE A 110 -16.96 4.70 26.18
N PRO A 111 -16.80 4.64 27.52
CA PRO A 111 -17.11 5.77 28.39
C PRO A 111 -16.24 7.00 28.10
N LEU A 112 -16.81 8.19 28.19
CA LEU A 112 -16.13 9.48 28.06
C LEU A 112 -15.54 9.76 26.68
N GLN A 113 -15.79 8.92 25.68
CA GLN A 113 -15.34 9.15 24.30
C GLN A 113 -16.42 9.88 23.53
N THR A 114 -16.31 11.22 23.50
CA THR A 114 -17.33 12.12 22.91
C THR A 114 -16.80 12.95 21.74
N GLN A 115 -15.58 12.65 21.28
CA GLN A 115 -14.93 13.38 20.19
C GLN A 115 -15.27 12.75 18.83
N SER A 116 -15.10 13.53 17.75
CA SER A 116 -15.30 13.08 16.36
C SER A 116 -14.29 12.03 15.89
N SER A 117 -13.33 11.68 16.71
CA SER A 117 -12.34 10.63 16.45
C SER A 117 -12.03 9.82 17.70
N VAL A 118 -11.64 8.58 17.52
CA VAL A 118 -11.16 7.70 18.60
C VAL A 118 -9.89 7.00 18.17
N THR A 119 -8.86 7.04 19.02
CA THR A 119 -7.59 6.30 18.81
C THR A 119 -7.62 5.01 19.63
N VAL A 120 -7.42 3.89 18.95
CA VAL A 120 -7.60 2.55 19.53
C VAL A 120 -6.50 1.59 19.03
N ASN A 121 -6.27 0.53 19.79
CA ASN A 121 -5.37 -0.56 19.43
C ASN A 121 -5.96 -1.96 19.69
N GLN A 122 -7.16 -2.05 20.23
CA GLN A 122 -7.83 -3.31 20.46
C GLN A 122 -8.55 -3.79 19.20
N LEU A 123 -8.25 -5.01 18.73
CA LEU A 123 -8.90 -5.58 17.54
C LEU A 123 -10.37 -5.83 17.80
N GLY A 124 -11.22 -5.54 16.82
CA GLY A 124 -12.67 -5.74 16.92
C GLY A 124 -13.46 -4.71 16.13
N THR A 125 -14.77 -4.71 16.36
CA THR A 125 -15.70 -3.82 15.68
C THR A 125 -15.93 -2.56 16.50
N TYR A 126 -15.72 -1.42 15.89
CA TYR A 126 -16.04 -0.09 16.44
C TYR A 126 -17.26 0.46 15.75
N SER A 127 -18.08 1.17 16.50
CA SER A 127 -19.22 1.88 15.93
C SER A 127 -19.41 3.24 16.59
N VAL A 128 -20.08 4.13 15.89
CA VAL A 128 -20.34 5.49 16.36
C VAL A 128 -21.73 5.95 15.96
N ILE A 129 -22.35 6.73 16.85
CA ILE A 129 -23.55 7.51 16.60
C ILE A 129 -23.20 8.97 16.82
N ALA A 130 -23.56 9.84 15.88
CA ALA A 130 -23.41 11.28 15.99
C ALA A 130 -24.77 11.94 16.21
N THR A 131 -24.87 12.83 17.20
CA THR A 131 -26.10 13.59 17.52
C THR A 131 -25.82 15.06 17.31
N ASN A 132 -26.62 15.75 16.49
CA ASN A 132 -26.56 17.18 16.31
C ASN A 132 -27.03 17.86 17.59
N THR A 133 -26.19 18.76 18.17
CA THR A 133 -26.45 19.40 19.47
C THR A 133 -27.59 20.43 19.46
N VAL A 134 -27.94 20.96 18.27
CA VAL A 134 -29.00 21.97 18.11
C VAL A 134 -30.35 21.34 17.82
N THR A 135 -30.36 20.36 16.89
CA THR A 135 -31.61 19.75 16.41
C THR A 135 -32.00 18.49 17.16
N GLY A 136 -31.03 17.83 17.84
CA GLY A 136 -31.20 16.53 18.49
C GLY A 136 -31.30 15.36 17.53
N CYS A 137 -31.18 15.59 16.21
CA CYS A 137 -31.16 14.50 15.22
C CYS A 137 -29.89 13.68 15.35
N PHE A 138 -30.03 12.37 15.27
CA PHE A 138 -28.91 11.41 15.34
C PHE A 138 -28.71 10.68 14.02
N SER A 139 -27.51 10.19 13.79
CA SER A 139 -27.14 9.38 12.64
C SER A 139 -27.58 7.93 12.81
N ASP A 140 -27.58 7.17 11.73
CA ASP A 140 -27.49 5.72 11.84
C ASP A 140 -26.21 5.32 12.59
N THR A 141 -26.20 4.10 13.14
CA THR A 141 -25.01 3.52 13.72
C THR A 141 -24.07 3.08 12.59
N ILE A 142 -22.92 3.73 12.48
CA ILE A 142 -21.91 3.41 11.48
C ILE A 142 -20.81 2.55 12.13
N THR A 143 -20.38 1.51 11.44
CA THR A 143 -19.43 0.52 11.95
C THR A 143 -18.18 0.44 11.08
N ALA A 144 -17.05 0.13 11.71
CA ALA A 144 -15.79 -0.23 11.07
C ALA A 144 -15.04 -1.27 11.91
N ASN A 145 -14.20 -2.06 11.28
CA ASN A 145 -13.40 -3.08 11.94
C ASN A 145 -11.95 -2.63 12.08
N LEU A 146 -11.35 -2.89 13.24
CA LEU A 146 -9.91 -2.84 13.44
C LEU A 146 -9.36 -4.26 13.38
N VAL A 147 -8.54 -4.54 12.36
CA VAL A 147 -7.90 -5.84 12.15
C VAL A 147 -6.39 -5.74 12.35
N GLY A 148 -5.77 -6.87 12.69
CA GLY A 148 -4.32 -6.95 12.83
C GLY A 148 -3.67 -7.47 11.57
N SER A 149 -2.45 -7.01 11.28
CA SER A 149 -1.58 -7.57 10.25
C SER A 149 -0.27 -8.05 10.87
N THR A 150 0.08 -9.30 10.59
CA THR A 150 1.33 -9.91 11.05
C THR A 150 2.46 -9.54 10.09
N PRO A 151 3.59 -9.00 10.57
CA PRO A 151 4.73 -8.66 9.71
C PRO A 151 5.43 -9.91 9.17
N GLY A 152 6.06 -9.80 8.00
CA GLY A 152 7.03 -10.78 7.51
C GLY A 152 8.24 -10.87 8.44
N LYS A 153 8.79 -12.08 8.63
CA LYS A 153 9.85 -12.36 9.62
C LYS A 153 11.25 -12.34 9.01
N SER A 154 11.40 -12.89 7.83
CA SER A 154 12.70 -13.02 7.15
C SER A 154 12.53 -13.17 5.65
N LEU A 155 13.66 -13.01 4.94
CA LEU A 155 13.73 -13.24 3.50
C LEU A 155 14.46 -14.56 3.21
N LEU A 156 13.92 -15.34 2.27
CA LEU A 156 14.62 -16.39 1.58
C LEU A 156 14.92 -15.89 0.16
N ILE A 157 16.19 -15.68 -0.14
CA ILE A 157 16.66 -15.14 -1.42
C ILE A 157 17.25 -16.27 -2.23
N ASN A 158 16.61 -16.61 -3.34
CA ASN A 158 17.06 -17.59 -4.30
C ASN A 158 17.54 -16.87 -5.56
N HIS A 159 18.76 -17.12 -6.00
CA HIS A 159 19.29 -16.51 -7.22
C HIS A 159 19.93 -17.56 -8.14
N SER A 160 20.13 -17.18 -9.39
CA SER A 160 20.79 -18.01 -10.38
C SER A 160 22.21 -18.39 -9.97
N SER A 161 22.69 -19.52 -10.47
CA SER A 161 24.09 -19.93 -10.31
C SER A 161 25.05 -18.94 -10.97
N ALA A 162 26.32 -19.04 -10.59
CA ALA A 162 27.41 -18.27 -11.20
C ALA A 162 27.40 -18.37 -12.73
N PHE A 163 27.69 -17.27 -13.42
CA PHE A 163 27.81 -17.18 -14.88
C PHE A 163 26.55 -17.59 -15.66
N SER A 164 25.38 -17.42 -15.07
CA SER A 164 24.11 -17.72 -15.76
C SER A 164 23.88 -16.77 -16.93
N ASP A 165 23.43 -17.31 -18.06
CA ASP A 165 23.03 -16.53 -19.25
C ASP A 165 21.74 -15.73 -19.01
N ASN A 166 20.91 -16.17 -18.06
CA ASN A 166 19.68 -15.52 -17.66
C ASN A 166 19.67 -15.31 -16.14
N PRO A 167 20.45 -14.37 -15.62
CA PRO A 167 20.53 -14.14 -14.19
C PRO A 167 19.22 -13.64 -13.62
N PHE A 168 18.77 -14.23 -12.52
CA PHE A 168 17.54 -13.86 -11.80
C PHE A 168 17.76 -13.90 -10.29
N VAL A 169 16.87 -13.22 -9.56
CA VAL A 169 16.67 -13.40 -8.14
C VAL A 169 15.18 -13.51 -7.84
N GLU A 170 14.81 -14.44 -6.98
CA GLU A 170 13.48 -14.63 -6.43
C GLU A 170 13.53 -14.41 -4.92
N ILE A 171 12.65 -13.55 -4.41
CA ILE A 171 12.62 -13.12 -3.01
C ILE A 171 11.35 -13.67 -2.37
N ASN A 172 11.48 -14.60 -1.43
CA ASN A 172 10.37 -15.17 -0.70
C ASN A 172 10.36 -14.65 0.74
N VAL A 173 9.22 -14.12 1.18
CA VAL A 173 9.02 -13.68 2.56
C VAL A 173 8.54 -14.86 3.39
N ILE A 174 9.18 -15.09 4.51
CA ILE A 174 8.79 -16.12 5.48
C ILE A 174 7.94 -15.46 6.57
N GLY A 175 6.74 -16.00 6.80
CA GLY A 175 5.76 -15.42 7.73
C GLY A 175 5.04 -14.20 7.18
N GLY A 176 4.15 -13.61 8.00
CA GLY A 176 3.36 -12.44 7.63
C GLY A 176 2.11 -12.75 6.81
N ASP A 177 1.29 -11.73 6.58
CA ASP A 177 -0.04 -11.86 5.96
C ASP A 177 -0.05 -11.61 4.44
N GLY A 178 1.09 -11.28 3.82
CA GLY A 178 1.22 -11.10 2.38
C GLY A 178 1.06 -9.65 1.89
N ASN A 179 0.75 -9.49 0.60
CA ASN A 179 0.67 -8.19 -0.10
C ASN A 179 1.99 -7.40 -0.08
N TYR A 180 3.08 -8.10 -0.38
CA TYR A 180 4.41 -7.52 -0.39
C TYR A 180 4.72 -6.77 -1.68
N GLN A 181 5.57 -5.76 -1.53
CA GLN A 181 6.25 -5.06 -2.61
C GLN A 181 7.75 -5.24 -2.44
N TYR A 182 8.43 -5.49 -3.54
CA TYR A 182 9.82 -5.87 -3.61
C TYR A 182 10.61 -4.81 -4.36
N GLN A 183 11.76 -4.45 -3.84
CA GLN A 183 12.70 -3.53 -4.47
C GLN A 183 14.07 -4.21 -4.56
N LEU A 184 14.71 -4.11 -5.73
CA LEU A 184 16.09 -4.52 -5.94
C LEU A 184 16.94 -3.26 -6.07
N ASP A 185 18.01 -3.20 -5.29
CA ASP A 185 18.90 -2.04 -5.19
C ASP A 185 18.10 -0.75 -4.92
N ASN A 186 18.30 0.29 -5.71
CA ASN A 186 17.55 1.55 -5.62
C ASN A 186 16.47 1.67 -6.72
N GLY A 187 16.02 0.53 -7.29
CA GLY A 187 14.99 0.49 -8.33
C GLY A 187 13.59 0.82 -7.80
N PHE A 188 12.59 0.70 -8.65
CA PHE A 188 11.19 0.89 -8.25
C PHE A 188 10.67 -0.36 -7.53
N PHE A 189 9.71 -0.15 -6.61
CA PHE A 189 8.96 -1.23 -6.01
C PHE A 189 8.05 -1.92 -7.04
N GLN A 190 7.98 -3.25 -6.99
CA GLN A 190 7.08 -4.08 -7.79
C GLN A 190 6.39 -5.14 -6.92
N THR A 191 5.28 -5.67 -7.39
CA THR A 191 4.54 -6.75 -6.69
C THR A 191 5.09 -8.15 -6.98
N SER A 192 5.82 -8.32 -8.09
CA SER A 192 6.46 -9.60 -8.40
C SER A 192 7.69 -9.81 -7.51
N PRO A 193 7.87 -10.99 -6.88
CA PRO A 193 9.07 -11.32 -6.13
C PRO A 193 10.28 -11.64 -7.01
N LEU A 194 10.11 -11.69 -8.34
CA LEU A 194 11.07 -12.17 -9.30
C LEU A 194 11.67 -11.02 -10.13
N PHE A 195 12.98 -10.92 -10.16
CA PHE A 195 13.75 -9.97 -10.96
C PHE A 195 14.66 -10.73 -11.92
N TYR A 196 14.76 -10.23 -13.14
CA TYR A 196 15.61 -10.77 -14.21
C TYR A 196 16.67 -9.78 -14.64
N GLY A 197 17.69 -10.27 -15.33
CA GLY A 197 18.74 -9.44 -15.88
C GLY A 197 19.64 -8.83 -14.83
N ILE A 198 19.87 -9.55 -13.73
CA ILE A 198 20.70 -9.11 -12.61
C ILE A 198 22.13 -8.94 -13.09
N ILE A 199 22.70 -7.75 -12.92
CA ILE A 199 24.12 -7.51 -13.25
C ILE A 199 25.02 -8.23 -12.22
N PRO A 200 26.24 -8.65 -12.60
CA PRO A 200 27.15 -9.27 -11.63
C PRO A 200 27.63 -8.31 -10.54
N GLY A 201 27.59 -8.76 -9.27
CA GLY A 201 28.01 -7.98 -8.12
C GLY A 201 27.18 -8.20 -6.88
N GLU A 202 27.35 -7.33 -5.90
CA GLU A 202 26.55 -7.29 -4.67
C GLU A 202 25.25 -6.53 -4.91
N HIS A 203 24.16 -7.04 -4.36
CA HIS A 203 22.80 -6.49 -4.47
C HIS A 203 22.14 -6.42 -3.13
N GLU A 204 21.27 -5.43 -2.96
CA GLU A 204 20.38 -5.28 -1.81
C GLU A 204 18.93 -5.46 -2.26
N VAL A 205 18.17 -6.22 -1.49
CA VAL A 205 16.72 -6.32 -1.65
C VAL A 205 16.03 -5.69 -0.45
N ARG A 206 14.92 -5.01 -0.73
CA ARG A 206 14.04 -4.49 0.29
C ARG A 206 12.61 -4.95 0.02
N VAL A 207 11.94 -5.37 1.09
CA VAL A 207 10.55 -5.82 1.04
C VAL A 207 9.72 -5.05 2.05
N ILE A 208 8.62 -4.48 1.59
CA ILE A 208 7.62 -3.82 2.43
C ILE A 208 6.25 -4.43 2.13
N ASP A 209 5.33 -4.34 3.06
CA ASP A 209 3.91 -4.57 2.77
C ASP A 209 3.15 -3.24 2.58
N SER A 210 1.92 -3.33 2.04
CA SER A 210 1.06 -2.16 1.80
C SER A 210 0.69 -1.41 3.08
N LEU A 211 0.75 -2.07 4.23
CA LEU A 211 0.39 -1.56 5.55
C LEU A 211 1.60 -1.03 6.32
N ARG A 212 2.81 -1.24 5.78
CA ARG A 212 4.10 -0.90 6.38
C ARG A 212 4.40 -1.61 7.70
N CYS A 213 3.74 -2.76 7.95
CA CYS A 213 4.06 -3.63 9.07
C CYS A 213 5.35 -4.41 8.81
N THR A 214 5.62 -4.75 7.56
CA THR A 214 6.87 -5.41 7.11
C THR A 214 7.82 -4.39 6.50
N ASN A 215 9.08 -4.43 6.91
CA ASN A 215 10.19 -3.71 6.29
C ASN A 215 11.46 -4.55 6.50
N LEU A 216 11.71 -5.45 5.54
CA LEU A 216 12.83 -6.38 5.56
C LEU A 216 13.85 -5.99 4.51
N THR A 217 15.13 -6.16 4.84
CA THR A 217 16.24 -6.01 3.90
C THR A 217 17.08 -7.27 3.90
N GLY A 218 17.70 -7.55 2.76
CA GLY A 218 18.63 -8.66 2.60
C GLY A 218 19.62 -8.37 1.50
N THR A 219 20.76 -9.03 1.52
CA THR A 219 21.80 -8.89 0.50
C THR A 219 22.11 -10.25 -0.14
N PHE A 220 22.51 -10.22 -1.39
CA PHE A 220 23.01 -11.40 -2.12
C PHE A 220 24.06 -10.97 -3.13
N THR A 221 24.81 -11.92 -3.62
CA THR A 221 25.88 -11.66 -4.59
C THR A 221 25.70 -12.57 -5.80
N THR A 222 25.68 -11.97 -6.99
CA THR A 222 25.72 -12.71 -8.26
C THR A 222 27.13 -12.72 -8.82
N ILE A 223 27.58 -13.89 -9.28
CA ILE A 223 28.92 -14.07 -9.87
C ILE A 223 28.80 -14.03 -11.39
N GLY A 224 29.56 -13.13 -12.01
CA GLY A 224 29.56 -13.00 -13.45
C GLY A 224 30.55 -11.98 -13.96
N PHE A 225 30.45 -11.65 -15.25
CA PHE A 225 31.33 -10.68 -15.91
C PHE A 225 30.55 -9.83 -16.91
N ILE A 226 31.09 -8.64 -17.23
CA ILE A 226 30.57 -7.80 -18.31
C ILE A 226 31.15 -8.31 -19.64
N PRO A 227 30.32 -8.53 -20.69
CA PRO A 227 30.79 -9.16 -21.95
C PRO A 227 31.72 -8.29 -22.77
N PHE A 228 31.87 -7.01 -22.44
CA PHE A 228 32.85 -6.12 -23.08
C PHE A 228 33.32 -5.03 -22.12
N PHE A 229 34.47 -4.44 -22.41
CA PHE A 229 34.95 -3.27 -21.71
C PHE A 229 35.59 -2.26 -22.68
N THR A 230 35.71 -1.01 -22.26
CA THR A 230 36.12 0.12 -23.10
C THR A 230 37.16 0.99 -22.37
N PRO A 231 38.45 0.62 -22.40
CA PRO A 231 39.49 1.36 -21.66
C PRO A 231 39.82 2.70 -22.35
N ASN A 232 38.91 3.68 -22.21
CA ASN A 232 39.02 5.03 -22.76
C ASN A 232 39.30 6.11 -21.69
N GLY A 233 39.30 5.73 -20.39
CA GLY A 233 39.58 6.63 -19.28
C GLY A 233 38.40 7.51 -18.85
N ASP A 234 37.16 7.15 -19.22
CA ASP A 234 35.94 7.89 -18.84
C ASP A 234 35.39 7.48 -17.47
N GLY A 235 35.96 6.45 -16.85
CA GLY A 235 35.54 5.89 -15.56
C GLY A 235 34.48 4.79 -15.65
N TYR A 236 34.03 4.42 -16.85
CA TYR A 236 33.03 3.36 -17.07
C TYR A 236 33.63 2.20 -17.87
N ASN A 237 33.61 1.01 -17.29
CA ASN A 237 34.11 -0.22 -17.95
C ASN A 237 35.55 -0.06 -18.51
N ASP A 238 36.40 0.73 -17.85
CA ASP A 238 37.80 0.94 -18.24
C ASP A 238 38.69 -0.28 -17.98
N THR A 239 38.24 -1.17 -17.10
CA THR A 239 38.91 -2.42 -16.80
C THR A 239 37.92 -3.58 -16.82
N TRP A 240 38.42 -4.78 -17.10
CA TRP A 240 37.62 -5.99 -17.11
C TRP A 240 37.98 -6.89 -15.94
N ASN A 241 36.98 -7.37 -15.21
CA ASN A 241 37.13 -8.32 -14.13
C ASN A 241 35.88 -9.22 -14.03
N ILE A 242 35.94 -10.21 -13.15
CA ILE A 242 34.78 -10.99 -12.70
C ILE A 242 34.33 -10.41 -11.38
N ASN A 243 33.06 -10.05 -11.32
CA ASN A 243 32.42 -9.47 -10.15
C ASN A 243 31.74 -10.55 -9.30
N GLY A 244 31.58 -10.30 -7.99
CA GLY A 244 30.94 -11.21 -7.05
C GLY A 244 31.87 -12.26 -6.44
N LEU A 245 33.19 -12.21 -6.75
CA LEU A 245 34.22 -13.08 -6.20
C LEU A 245 35.32 -12.34 -5.44
N GLU A 246 35.12 -11.08 -5.14
CA GLU A 246 36.14 -10.22 -4.51
C GLU A 246 36.64 -10.79 -3.17
N ASN A 247 35.74 -11.46 -2.44
CA ASN A 247 36.03 -12.09 -1.15
C ASN A 247 36.53 -13.54 -1.28
N ASN A 248 36.78 -14.05 -2.51
CA ASN A 248 37.32 -15.39 -2.74
C ASN A 248 38.81 -15.35 -3.13
N PRO A 249 39.76 -15.40 -2.17
CA PRO A 249 41.17 -15.22 -2.43
C PRO A 249 41.81 -16.38 -3.23
N LYS A 250 41.12 -17.51 -3.32
CA LYS A 250 41.60 -18.69 -4.07
C LYS A 250 41.25 -18.62 -5.56
N SER A 251 40.32 -17.75 -5.95
CA SER A 251 39.97 -17.58 -7.36
C SER A 251 41.11 -16.95 -8.16
N ASN A 252 41.32 -17.42 -9.37
CA ASN A 252 42.37 -16.99 -10.27
C ASN A 252 41.87 -16.90 -11.69
N ILE A 253 42.02 -15.74 -12.32
CA ILE A 253 41.51 -15.48 -13.66
C ILE A 253 42.69 -15.42 -14.61
N ASN A 254 42.70 -16.31 -15.62
CA ASN A 254 43.68 -16.30 -16.68
C ASN A 254 43.05 -15.79 -17.97
N ILE A 255 43.65 -14.77 -18.59
CA ILE A 255 43.17 -14.14 -19.81
C ILE A 255 44.12 -14.55 -20.97
N PHE A 256 43.53 -14.93 -22.09
CA PHE A 256 44.25 -15.44 -23.27
C PHE A 256 43.84 -14.68 -24.53
N ASP A 257 44.76 -14.62 -25.49
CA ASP A 257 44.42 -14.20 -26.84
C ASP A 257 43.73 -15.32 -27.65
N ARG A 258 43.34 -15.01 -28.89
CA ARG A 258 42.70 -15.97 -29.81
C ARG A 258 43.55 -17.20 -30.16
N TYR A 259 44.83 -17.16 -29.92
CA TYR A 259 45.77 -18.24 -30.17
C TYR A 259 46.07 -19.10 -28.94
N GLY A 260 45.42 -18.78 -27.81
CA GLY A 260 45.63 -19.46 -26.53
C GLY A 260 46.88 -19.00 -25.77
N LYS A 261 47.52 -17.89 -26.17
CA LYS A 261 48.65 -17.32 -25.45
C LYS A 261 48.14 -16.61 -24.19
N LEU A 262 48.70 -16.92 -23.02
CA LEU A 262 48.40 -16.26 -21.79
C LEU A 262 48.85 -14.78 -21.86
N ILE A 263 47.90 -13.86 -21.71
CA ILE A 263 48.11 -12.40 -21.72
C ILE A 263 48.26 -11.88 -20.31
N LYS A 264 47.35 -12.26 -19.40
CA LYS A 264 47.32 -11.72 -18.03
C LYS A 264 46.77 -12.77 -17.06
N ASN A 265 47.26 -12.71 -15.84
CA ASN A 265 46.65 -13.36 -14.68
C ASN A 265 46.21 -12.26 -13.73
N ILE A 266 44.96 -12.29 -13.29
CA ILE A 266 44.38 -11.32 -12.34
C ILE A 266 43.59 -12.02 -11.23
N LYS A 267 43.36 -11.30 -10.16
CA LYS A 267 42.52 -11.74 -9.07
C LYS A 267 41.18 -10.99 -9.10
N PRO A 268 40.08 -11.59 -8.67
CA PRO A 268 38.78 -10.89 -8.60
C PRO A 268 38.81 -9.60 -7.76
N ASN A 269 39.61 -9.55 -6.70
CA ASN A 269 39.77 -8.37 -5.85
C ASN A 269 40.80 -7.33 -6.38
N SER A 270 41.31 -7.53 -7.61
CA SER A 270 42.18 -6.54 -8.27
C SER A 270 41.35 -5.48 -9.01
N THR A 271 42.00 -4.43 -9.48
CA THR A 271 41.37 -3.41 -10.34
C THR A 271 40.93 -3.92 -11.71
N GLY A 272 41.27 -5.17 -12.03
CA GLY A 272 40.95 -5.78 -13.33
C GLY A 272 42.05 -5.61 -14.39
N TRP A 273 41.75 -6.00 -15.61
CA TRP A 273 42.64 -5.87 -16.76
C TRP A 273 42.27 -4.66 -17.61
N ASP A 274 43.23 -3.81 -17.90
CA ASP A 274 43.15 -2.56 -18.64
C ASP A 274 43.30 -2.68 -20.15
N GLY A 275 43.39 -3.90 -20.68
CA GLY A 275 43.59 -4.18 -22.12
C GLY A 275 45.02 -3.98 -22.59
N THR A 276 46.02 -3.99 -21.69
CA THR A 276 47.44 -3.91 -22.06
C THR A 276 48.18 -5.24 -21.86
N PHE A 277 49.25 -5.43 -22.62
CA PHE A 277 50.21 -6.51 -22.47
C PHE A 277 51.62 -5.94 -22.60
N ASN A 278 52.50 -6.14 -21.61
CA ASN A 278 53.85 -5.56 -21.56
C ASN A 278 53.90 -4.05 -21.82
N GLY A 279 52.90 -3.32 -21.32
CA GLY A 279 52.80 -1.86 -21.46
C GLY A 279 52.31 -1.40 -22.84
N GLN A 280 51.96 -2.33 -23.75
CA GLN A 280 51.40 -2.00 -25.06
C GLN A 280 49.90 -2.25 -25.06
N GLN A 281 49.15 -1.35 -25.67
CA GLN A 281 47.70 -1.52 -25.89
C GLN A 281 47.44 -2.66 -26.85
N LEU A 282 46.54 -3.55 -26.49
CA LEU A 282 46.12 -4.64 -27.37
C LEU A 282 44.96 -4.21 -28.28
N LEU A 283 44.76 -5.00 -29.36
CA LEU A 283 43.74 -4.71 -30.37
C LEU A 283 42.33 -4.92 -29.84
N SER A 284 41.38 -4.15 -30.36
CA SER A 284 39.92 -4.37 -30.20
C SER A 284 39.55 -5.70 -30.84
N THR A 285 39.29 -6.69 -30.01
CA THR A 285 38.93 -8.07 -30.42
C THR A 285 38.43 -8.83 -29.18
N ASP A 286 38.03 -10.07 -29.38
CA ASP A 286 37.66 -10.98 -28.27
C ASP A 286 38.92 -11.56 -27.63
N TYR A 287 38.82 -11.71 -26.30
CA TYR A 287 39.79 -12.38 -25.45
C TYR A 287 39.08 -13.47 -24.65
N TRP A 288 39.78 -14.58 -24.43
CA TRP A 288 39.25 -15.75 -23.72
C TRP A 288 39.74 -15.72 -22.28
N PHE A 289 38.96 -16.26 -21.38
CA PHE A 289 39.39 -16.42 -20.00
C PHE A 289 39.01 -17.78 -19.43
N THR A 290 39.76 -18.17 -18.39
CA THR A 290 39.39 -19.23 -17.47
C THR A 290 39.44 -18.73 -16.06
N ILE A 291 38.52 -19.21 -15.23
CA ILE A 291 38.51 -18.92 -13.79
C ILE A 291 38.31 -20.21 -13.01
N ASP A 292 39.11 -20.39 -11.95
CA ASP A 292 38.91 -21.36 -10.90
C ASP A 292 38.20 -20.65 -9.73
N TYR A 293 37.07 -21.17 -9.30
CA TYR A 293 36.23 -20.54 -8.23
C TYR A 293 35.56 -21.61 -7.39
N VAL A 294 35.02 -21.20 -6.24
CA VAL A 294 34.24 -22.04 -5.35
C VAL A 294 32.80 -21.55 -5.32
N GLU A 295 31.84 -22.41 -5.57
CA GLU A 295 30.41 -22.15 -5.43
C GLU A 295 29.78 -23.28 -4.63
N ASN A 296 29.02 -22.92 -3.58
CA ASN A 296 28.38 -23.89 -2.66
C ASN A 296 29.36 -24.94 -2.07
N GLY A 297 30.61 -24.52 -1.83
CA GLY A 297 31.65 -25.38 -1.27
C GLY A 297 32.36 -26.29 -2.29
N GLU A 298 31.93 -26.27 -3.55
CA GLU A 298 32.54 -27.06 -4.64
C GLU A 298 33.47 -26.21 -5.49
N SER A 299 34.64 -26.78 -5.85
CA SER A 299 35.57 -26.14 -6.79
C SER A 299 35.09 -26.35 -8.23
N LYS A 300 34.98 -25.25 -8.95
CA LYS A 300 34.51 -25.21 -10.33
C LYS A 300 35.45 -24.43 -11.21
N VAL A 301 35.42 -24.75 -12.51
CA VAL A 301 36.13 -24.02 -13.56
C VAL A 301 35.13 -23.49 -14.56
N PHE A 302 35.21 -22.21 -14.88
CA PHE A 302 34.41 -21.60 -15.92
C PHE A 302 35.32 -21.04 -17.02
N LYS A 303 34.86 -21.09 -18.27
CA LYS A 303 35.57 -20.59 -19.45
C LYS A 303 34.59 -19.85 -20.34
N SER A 304 34.98 -18.68 -20.82
CA SER A 304 34.20 -17.90 -21.76
C SER A 304 35.11 -16.88 -22.48
N HIS A 305 34.52 -15.92 -23.14
CA HIS A 305 35.22 -14.83 -23.81
C HIS A 305 34.49 -13.48 -23.50
N PHE A 306 35.20 -12.39 -23.73
CA PHE A 306 34.70 -11.03 -23.65
C PHE A 306 35.41 -10.17 -24.69
N SER A 307 34.82 -9.03 -25.04
CA SER A 307 35.36 -8.12 -26.07
C SER A 307 36.06 -6.90 -25.45
N LEU A 308 37.26 -6.61 -25.92
CA LEU A 308 37.87 -5.29 -25.74
C LEU A 308 37.46 -4.41 -26.92
N LYS A 309 36.92 -3.21 -26.59
CA LYS A 309 36.50 -2.20 -27.58
C LYS A 309 37.21 -0.89 -27.28
N ARG A 310 37.73 -0.26 -28.34
CA ARG A 310 38.39 1.08 -28.24
C ARG A 310 37.85 1.98 -29.31
#